data_50121cbfd3504664d4355e7fbc892c50
#
_entry.id   50121cbfd3504664d4355e7fbc892c50
#
_cell.length_a   1.000
_cell.length_b   1.000
_cell.length_c   1.000
_cell.angle_alpha   90.00
_cell.angle_beta   90.00
_cell.angle_gamma   90.00
#
_symmetry.space_group_name_H-M   'P 1'
#
loop_
_entity.id
_entity.type
_entity.pdbx_description
1 polymer ?
#
loop_
_entity_poly.entity_id
_entity_poly.type
_entity_poly.pdbx_seq_one_letter_code
_entity_poly.pdbx_strand_id
1 'polypeptide(L)'
;MKGQDRSAWWGSLWLSLPLLLGALCFSGASHASWDQDLYRQLGLAGKLDSRVFRKALDGYQSVRHKRKPILTIIDYSKPSTMRRLFVIDVKRHKLLYHTWVSHGRNSGELAARQFSNQMNSRQSSLGVYRTAETYQGKHGYSLRLDGLSPGKNSNARKRAIVVHGADYASPRHLQKFDKLGRSWGCPALPREQSRACLLYTSPSPRDGL
;
A
#
# COMPACT_ATOMS: atom_id res chain seq x y z
N MET A 1 51.44 -37.16 -71.91
CA MET A 1 52.64 -37.04 -71.01
C MET A 1 52.17 -36.43 -69.70
N LYS A 2 52.11 -37.26 -68.72
CA LYS A 2 52.75 -37.19 -67.39
C LYS A 2 52.47 -35.83 -66.69
N GLY A 3 52.04 -35.69 -65.49
CA GLY A 3 52.14 -36.60 -64.36
C GLY A 3 51.27 -36.13 -63.23
N GLN A 4 51.08 -37.06 -62.39
CA GLN A 4 50.71 -37.07 -60.99
C GLN A 4 51.13 -35.81 -60.20
N ASP A 5 50.35 -35.37 -59.17
CA ASP A 5 50.59 -35.86 -57.80
C ASP A 5 49.57 -35.35 -56.78
N ARG A 6 49.06 -36.22 -55.95
CA ARG A 6 48.96 -36.32 -54.45
C ARG A 6 48.33 -35.21 -53.65
N SER A 7 47.16 -35.49 -53.26
CA SER A 7 46.63 -35.57 -51.87
C SER A 7 47.37 -34.81 -50.76
N ALA A 8 46.67 -33.93 -50.05
CA ALA A 8 46.84 -33.75 -48.61
C ALA A 8 45.50 -33.43 -47.95
N TRP A 9 45.02 -34.36 -47.16
CA TRP A 9 43.88 -34.24 -46.27
C TRP A 9 44.30 -33.38 -45.07
N TRP A 10 43.62 -32.27 -44.85
CA TRP A 10 43.68 -31.56 -43.59
C TRP A 10 42.26 -31.55 -43.02
N GLY A 11 42.07 -32.40 -42.03
CA GLY A 11 40.86 -32.45 -41.26
C GLY A 11 40.79 -31.20 -40.34
N SER A 12 39.80 -30.38 -40.60
CA SER A 12 39.44 -29.28 -39.68
C SER A 12 38.57 -29.80 -38.54
N LEU A 13 39.17 -29.97 -37.38
CA LEU A 13 38.46 -30.20 -36.11
C LEU A 13 37.68 -28.92 -35.76
N TRP A 14 36.38 -28.96 -35.96
CA TRP A 14 35.48 -27.97 -35.40
C TRP A 14 35.24 -28.30 -33.92
N LEU A 15 35.94 -27.62 -33.03
CA LEU A 15 35.63 -27.58 -31.62
C LEU A 15 34.36 -26.74 -31.43
N SER A 16 33.22 -27.40 -31.33
CA SER A 16 31.98 -26.78 -30.90
C SER A 16 32.05 -26.51 -29.42
N LEU A 17 32.29 -25.24 -29.07
CA LEU A 17 32.15 -24.72 -27.71
C LEU A 17 30.63 -24.62 -27.37
N PRO A 18 30.11 -25.29 -26.33
CA PRO A 18 28.76 -25.05 -25.89
C PRO A 18 28.69 -23.68 -25.24
N LEU A 19 27.94 -22.76 -25.85
CA LEU A 19 27.51 -21.52 -25.23
C LEU A 19 26.59 -21.87 -24.05
N LEU A 20 27.13 -21.82 -22.84
CA LEU A 20 26.37 -21.84 -21.61
C LEU A 20 25.56 -20.52 -21.53
N LEU A 21 24.33 -20.53 -22.03
CA LEU A 21 23.32 -19.56 -21.68
C LEU A 21 22.92 -19.78 -20.21
N GLY A 22 23.68 -19.23 -19.30
CA GLY A 22 23.29 -19.06 -17.90
C GLY A 22 22.16 -18.04 -17.81
N ALA A 23 20.93 -18.49 -17.84
CA ALA A 23 19.77 -17.67 -17.60
C ALA A 23 19.81 -17.13 -16.16
N LEU A 24 20.06 -15.82 -16.02
CA LEU A 24 19.94 -15.06 -14.80
C LEU A 24 18.46 -14.96 -14.39
N CYS A 25 17.91 -16.00 -13.74
CA CYS A 25 16.62 -15.98 -13.06
C CYS A 25 16.81 -15.83 -11.53
N PHE A 26 17.48 -14.76 -11.06
CA PHE A 26 17.79 -14.62 -9.62
C PHE A 26 17.15 -13.43 -8.91
N SER A 27 16.31 -12.62 -9.56
CA SER A 27 15.75 -11.43 -8.88
C SER A 27 14.39 -11.66 -8.20
N GLY A 28 13.61 -12.63 -8.59
CA GLY A 28 12.26 -12.85 -8.03
C GLY A 28 12.25 -13.53 -6.65
N ALA A 29 13.17 -14.43 -6.40
CA ALA A 29 13.20 -15.21 -5.16
C ALA A 29 13.66 -14.37 -3.93
N SER A 30 14.55 -13.41 -4.12
CA SER A 30 15.05 -12.55 -3.04
C SER A 30 14.01 -11.56 -2.52
N HIS A 31 13.19 -10.99 -3.41
CA HIS A 31 12.11 -10.08 -3.00
C HIS A 31 10.99 -10.80 -2.26
N ALA A 32 10.58 -11.98 -2.72
CA ALA A 32 9.54 -12.77 -2.06
C ALA A 32 9.95 -13.21 -0.65
N SER A 33 11.23 -13.51 -0.41
CA SER A 33 11.75 -13.86 0.93
C SER A 33 11.76 -12.66 1.86
N TRP A 34 12.18 -11.48 1.38
CA TRP A 34 12.21 -10.25 2.19
C TRP A 34 10.79 -9.80 2.61
N ASP A 35 9.83 -9.87 1.72
CA ASP A 35 8.43 -9.55 2.01
C ASP A 35 7.85 -10.45 3.11
N GLN A 36 8.16 -11.76 3.05
CA GLN A 36 7.72 -12.73 4.06
C GLN A 36 8.41 -12.50 5.41
N ASP A 37 9.70 -12.19 5.39
CA ASP A 37 10.46 -11.89 6.61
C ASP A 37 9.93 -10.63 7.28
N LEU A 38 9.72 -9.57 6.52
CA LEU A 38 9.14 -8.33 7.03
C LEU A 38 7.73 -8.57 7.60
N TYR A 39 6.88 -9.35 6.90
CA TYR A 39 5.54 -9.70 7.37
C TYR A 39 5.57 -10.42 8.73
N ARG A 40 6.51 -11.36 8.91
CA ARG A 40 6.69 -12.09 10.16
C ARG A 40 7.21 -11.18 11.28
N GLN A 41 8.24 -10.37 11.01
CA GLN A 41 8.82 -9.43 11.99
C GLN A 41 7.80 -8.40 12.48
N LEU A 42 6.90 -7.97 11.62
CA LEU A 42 5.81 -7.05 11.96
C LEU A 42 4.68 -7.70 12.77
N GLY A 43 4.69 -9.02 12.96
CA GLY A 43 3.64 -9.75 13.66
C GLY A 43 2.27 -9.61 13.02
N LEU A 44 2.20 -9.65 11.68
CA LEU A 44 0.96 -9.42 10.92
C LEU A 44 0.12 -10.68 10.73
N ALA A 45 0.66 -11.86 11.03
CA ALA A 45 -0.08 -13.12 10.96
C ALA A 45 -1.37 -13.04 11.79
N GLY A 46 -2.49 -13.50 11.22
CA GLY A 46 -3.82 -13.38 11.82
C GLY A 46 -4.42 -11.98 11.86
N LYS A 47 -3.64 -10.91 11.58
CA LYS A 47 -4.10 -9.53 11.57
C LYS A 47 -4.32 -8.97 10.16
N LEU A 48 -3.45 -9.30 9.20
CA LEU A 48 -3.50 -8.83 7.82
C LEU A 48 -3.19 -10.01 6.89
N ASP A 49 -3.96 -10.19 5.82
CA ASP A 49 -3.67 -11.21 4.80
C ASP A 49 -2.34 -10.89 4.09
N SER A 50 -1.47 -11.90 3.94
CA SER A 50 -0.15 -11.73 3.33
C SER A 50 -0.20 -11.23 1.88
N ARG A 51 -1.26 -11.57 1.13
CA ARG A 51 -1.47 -11.07 -0.24
C ARG A 51 -1.82 -9.57 -0.25
N VAL A 52 -2.62 -9.13 0.74
CA VAL A 52 -2.93 -7.69 0.91
C VAL A 52 -1.66 -6.93 1.28
N PHE A 53 -0.86 -7.48 2.20
CA PHE A 53 0.42 -6.89 2.60
C PHE A 53 1.38 -6.77 1.40
N ARG A 54 1.58 -7.82 0.62
CA ARG A 54 2.44 -7.81 -0.57
C ARG A 54 1.97 -6.77 -1.59
N LYS A 55 0.68 -6.75 -1.91
CA LYS A 55 0.11 -5.74 -2.82
C LYS A 55 0.32 -4.30 -2.32
N ALA A 56 0.27 -4.09 -1.00
CA ALA A 56 0.54 -2.78 -0.41
C ALA A 56 2.03 -2.42 -0.50
N LEU A 57 2.95 -3.39 -0.33
CA LEU A 57 4.38 -3.19 -0.53
C LEU A 57 4.72 -2.86 -2.00
N ASP A 58 4.14 -3.57 -2.96
CA ASP A 58 4.29 -3.26 -4.39
C ASP A 58 3.85 -1.81 -4.68
N GLY A 59 2.70 -1.43 -4.13
CA GLY A 59 2.22 -0.04 -4.21
C GLY A 59 3.18 0.95 -3.56
N TYR A 60 3.72 0.63 -2.40
CA TYR A 60 4.71 1.47 -1.71
C TYR A 60 6.00 1.60 -2.53
N GLN A 61 6.50 0.51 -3.11
CA GLN A 61 7.73 0.52 -3.92
C GLN A 61 7.55 1.33 -5.19
N SER A 62 6.38 1.30 -5.82
CA SER A 62 6.07 2.07 -7.04
C SER A 62 6.06 3.59 -6.84
N VAL A 63 5.90 4.08 -5.61
CA VAL A 63 5.89 5.52 -5.31
C VAL A 63 7.30 6.07 -5.31
N ARG A 64 7.58 7.02 -6.21
CA ARG A 64 8.85 7.76 -6.23
C ARG A 64 8.85 8.89 -5.19
N HIS A 65 10.05 9.31 -4.74
CA HIS A 65 10.26 10.45 -3.84
C HIS A 65 9.46 10.38 -2.52
N LYS A 66 9.54 9.22 -1.86
CA LYS A 66 8.99 9.05 -0.52
C LYS A 66 9.75 9.89 0.50
N ARG A 67 9.08 10.79 1.20
CA ARG A 67 9.70 11.64 2.24
C ARG A 67 9.94 10.92 3.56
N LYS A 68 9.10 9.93 3.85
CA LYS A 68 9.22 9.08 5.05
C LYS A 68 9.08 7.61 4.66
N PRO A 69 9.77 6.68 5.32
CA PRO A 69 9.66 5.25 5.07
C PRO A 69 8.40 4.66 5.74
N ILE A 70 7.26 5.33 5.60
CA ILE A 70 6.00 4.94 6.25
C ILE A 70 5.03 4.40 5.20
N LEU A 71 4.51 3.20 5.47
CA LEU A 71 3.43 2.58 4.71
C LEU A 71 2.17 2.51 5.57
N THR A 72 1.07 3.05 5.07
CA THR A 72 -0.25 2.87 5.67
C THR A 72 -1.09 1.95 4.82
N ILE A 73 -1.63 0.90 5.43
CA ILE A 73 -2.51 -0.07 4.77
C ILE A 73 -3.90 0.02 5.40
N ILE A 74 -4.92 0.14 4.56
CA ILE A 74 -6.31 0.01 4.97
C ILE A 74 -6.89 -1.22 4.27
N ASP A 75 -7.19 -2.25 5.05
CA ASP A 75 -7.77 -3.50 4.55
C ASP A 75 -9.30 -3.44 4.58
N TYR A 76 -9.88 -2.92 3.51
CA TYR A 76 -11.34 -2.82 3.38
C TYR A 76 -12.04 -4.17 3.09
N SER A 77 -11.31 -5.27 2.95
CA SER A 77 -11.92 -6.61 2.94
C SER A 77 -12.50 -7.01 4.29
N LYS A 78 -12.01 -6.38 5.37
CA LYS A 78 -12.49 -6.58 6.73
C LYS A 78 -13.67 -5.66 7.08
N PRO A 79 -14.61 -6.09 7.92
CA PRO A 79 -15.68 -5.23 8.41
C PRO A 79 -15.14 -4.09 9.28
N SER A 80 -15.93 -3.03 9.43
CA SER A 80 -15.53 -1.84 10.20
C SER A 80 -15.40 -2.08 11.70
N THR A 81 -15.97 -3.17 12.21
CA THR A 81 -15.83 -3.63 13.59
C THR A 81 -14.43 -4.12 13.93
N MET A 82 -13.66 -4.50 12.93
CA MET A 82 -12.28 -4.97 13.11
C MET A 82 -11.27 -3.83 12.95
N ARG A 83 -10.14 -3.94 13.65
CA ARG A 83 -8.96 -3.11 13.37
C ARG A 83 -8.45 -3.48 11.99
N ARG A 84 -8.42 -2.54 11.06
CA ARG A 84 -8.09 -2.78 9.65
C ARG A 84 -7.22 -1.70 9.01
N LEU A 85 -6.74 -0.75 9.84
CA LEU A 85 -5.71 0.20 9.45
C LEU A 85 -4.40 -0.17 10.15
N PHE A 86 -3.33 -0.19 9.37
CA PHE A 86 -1.97 -0.49 9.82
C PHE A 86 -1.06 0.66 9.38
N VAL A 87 -0.23 1.17 10.28
CA VAL A 87 0.84 2.12 9.97
C VAL A 87 2.16 1.46 10.30
N ILE A 88 3.03 1.34 9.32
CA ILE A 88 4.26 0.57 9.37
C ILE A 88 5.44 1.48 9.04
N ASP A 89 6.45 1.51 9.91
CA ASP A 89 7.78 2.02 9.57
C ASP A 89 8.54 0.89 8.86
N VAL A 90 8.63 1.00 7.54
CA VAL A 90 9.24 -0.01 6.69
C VAL A 90 10.76 -0.10 6.91
N LYS A 91 11.41 1.03 7.24
CA LYS A 91 12.85 1.08 7.49
C LYS A 91 13.23 0.45 8.84
N ARG A 92 12.39 0.68 9.88
CA ARG A 92 12.64 0.15 11.22
C ARG A 92 11.96 -1.20 11.47
N HIS A 93 11.22 -1.74 10.48
CA HIS A 93 10.44 -2.98 10.60
C HIS A 93 9.50 -2.95 11.80
N LYS A 94 8.79 -1.83 12.00
CA LYS A 94 7.96 -1.62 13.18
C LYS A 94 6.51 -1.31 12.80
N LEU A 95 5.58 -2.05 13.39
CA LEU A 95 4.16 -1.72 13.35
C LEU A 95 3.91 -0.58 14.35
N LEU A 96 3.61 0.62 13.85
CA LEU A 96 3.37 1.82 14.67
C LEU A 96 1.94 1.89 15.17
N TYR A 97 0.97 1.58 14.28
CA TYR A 97 -0.46 1.58 14.62
C TYR A 97 -1.16 0.39 14.00
N HIS A 98 -2.07 -0.20 14.76
CA HIS A 98 -3.08 -1.15 14.29
C HIS A 98 -4.41 -0.75 14.91
N THR A 99 -5.28 -0.08 14.13
CA THR A 99 -6.47 0.57 14.66
C THR A 99 -7.67 0.48 13.72
N TRP A 100 -8.81 1.00 14.18
CA TRP A 100 -10.02 1.10 13.40
C TRP A 100 -9.95 2.23 12.38
N VAL A 101 -10.71 2.08 11.30
CA VAL A 101 -10.93 3.13 10.31
C VAL A 101 -12.32 2.98 9.69
N SER A 102 -13.04 4.10 9.60
CA SER A 102 -14.32 4.17 8.89
C SER A 102 -14.14 4.24 7.39
N HIS A 103 -15.21 3.93 6.66
CA HIS A 103 -15.31 4.08 5.20
C HIS A 103 -16.48 5.00 4.82
N GLY A 104 -16.61 5.27 3.53
CA GLY A 104 -17.67 6.12 2.97
C GLY A 104 -19.07 5.48 3.11
N ARG A 105 -20.09 6.30 3.43
CA ARG A 105 -21.44 5.81 3.71
C ARG A 105 -22.07 5.01 2.59
N ASN A 106 -21.75 5.33 1.34
CA ASN A 106 -22.25 4.61 0.17
C ASN A 106 -21.34 3.45 -0.25
N SER A 107 -20.28 3.15 0.52
CA SER A 107 -19.45 1.96 0.29
C SER A 107 -20.05 0.69 0.90
N GLY A 108 -20.97 0.81 1.82
CA GLY A 108 -21.62 -0.30 2.53
C GLY A 108 -21.90 0.04 3.99
N GLU A 109 -22.54 -0.88 4.71
CA GLU A 109 -22.87 -0.69 6.12
C GLU A 109 -21.69 -1.11 7.02
N LEU A 110 -21.54 -2.40 7.21
CA LEU A 110 -20.52 -3.01 8.07
C LEU A 110 -19.21 -3.22 7.31
N ALA A 111 -19.32 -3.75 6.10
CA ALA A 111 -18.20 -3.99 5.17
C ALA A 111 -18.27 -3.03 3.98
N ALA A 112 -17.12 -2.52 3.57
CA ALA A 112 -17.03 -1.74 2.35
C ALA A 112 -16.99 -2.68 1.14
N ARG A 113 -18.02 -2.60 0.30
CA ARG A 113 -18.17 -3.46 -0.89
C ARG A 113 -18.18 -2.67 -2.19
N GLN A 114 -18.51 -1.37 -2.11
CA GLN A 114 -18.60 -0.48 -3.26
C GLN A 114 -17.59 0.64 -3.13
N PHE A 115 -16.91 0.94 -4.24
CA PHE A 115 -15.84 1.92 -4.29
C PHE A 115 -15.99 2.79 -5.55
N SER A 116 -15.64 4.07 -5.45
CA SER A 116 -15.80 4.98 -6.57
C SER A 116 -14.77 6.09 -6.57
N ASN A 117 -14.40 6.52 -7.77
CA ASN A 117 -13.59 7.72 -8.03
C ASN A 117 -14.46 8.94 -8.45
N GLN A 118 -15.79 8.77 -8.54
CA GLN A 118 -16.70 9.81 -8.98
C GLN A 118 -16.93 10.87 -7.91
N MET A 119 -17.08 12.12 -8.35
CA MET A 119 -17.46 13.24 -7.49
C MET A 119 -18.78 12.92 -6.78
N ASN A 120 -18.92 13.37 -5.55
CA ASN A 120 -20.14 13.24 -4.74
C ASN A 120 -20.68 11.82 -4.54
N SER A 121 -19.93 10.77 -4.91
CA SER A 121 -20.35 9.37 -4.71
C SER A 121 -20.53 8.98 -3.25
N ARG A 122 -19.88 9.70 -2.34
CA ARG A 122 -19.80 9.37 -0.89
C ARG A 122 -19.27 7.96 -0.63
N GLN A 123 -18.54 7.39 -1.61
CA GLN A 123 -17.87 6.10 -1.51
C GLN A 123 -16.38 6.31 -1.26
N SER A 124 -15.76 5.40 -0.53
CA SER A 124 -14.30 5.29 -0.49
C SER A 124 -13.76 4.88 -1.86
N SER A 125 -12.51 5.13 -2.13
CA SER A 125 -11.82 4.66 -3.34
C SER A 125 -10.64 3.78 -2.98
N LEU A 126 -10.37 2.79 -3.82
CA LEU A 126 -9.24 1.87 -3.69
C LEU A 126 -8.03 2.41 -4.45
N GLY A 127 -6.87 1.90 -4.12
CA GLY A 127 -5.63 2.16 -4.83
C GLY A 127 -4.53 2.73 -3.96
N VAL A 128 -3.45 3.15 -4.61
CA VAL A 128 -2.29 3.77 -3.98
C VAL A 128 -2.53 5.27 -3.82
N TYR A 129 -2.18 5.77 -2.66
CA TYR A 129 -2.23 7.19 -2.34
C TYR A 129 -0.86 7.67 -1.88
N ARG A 130 -0.58 8.94 -2.12
CA ARG A 130 0.51 9.67 -1.46
C ARG A 130 -0.11 10.62 -0.44
N THR A 131 0.44 10.63 0.77
CA THR A 131 0.10 11.62 1.77
C THR A 131 0.67 12.97 1.36
N ALA A 132 -0.14 14.02 1.52
CA ALA A 132 0.18 15.39 1.17
C ALA A 132 0.19 16.29 2.41
N GLU A 133 -0.12 17.56 2.27
CA GLU A 133 -0.10 18.52 3.37
C GLU A 133 -1.16 18.23 4.43
N THR A 134 -0.85 18.56 5.68
CA THR A 134 -1.81 18.60 6.77
C THR A 134 -2.46 19.98 6.87
N TYR A 135 -3.64 20.07 7.50
CA TYR A 135 -4.34 21.32 7.73
C TYR A 135 -5.31 21.19 8.91
N GLN A 136 -5.68 22.31 9.49
CA GLN A 136 -6.78 22.40 10.46
C GLN A 136 -8.09 22.69 9.72
N GLY A 137 -9.06 21.80 9.83
CA GLY A 137 -10.37 21.92 9.20
C GLY A 137 -11.50 21.61 10.16
N LYS A 138 -12.73 21.49 9.65
CA LYS A 138 -13.92 21.17 10.47
C LYS A 138 -13.83 19.86 11.24
N HIS A 139 -12.95 18.94 10.83
CA HIS A 139 -12.69 17.68 11.52
C HIS A 139 -11.41 17.73 12.38
N GLY A 140 -10.86 18.93 12.62
CA GLY A 140 -9.58 19.13 13.30
C GLY A 140 -8.40 18.85 12.38
N TYR A 141 -7.30 18.40 12.96
CA TYR A 141 -6.07 18.08 12.24
C TYR A 141 -6.30 16.95 11.23
N SER A 142 -6.08 17.25 9.98
CA SER A 142 -6.44 16.39 8.84
C SER A 142 -5.28 16.31 7.85
N LEU A 143 -5.19 15.19 7.12
CA LEU A 143 -4.12 14.90 6.16
C LEU A 143 -4.70 14.68 4.76
N ARG A 144 -4.31 15.51 3.80
CA ARG A 144 -4.73 15.37 2.40
C ARG A 144 -4.10 14.16 1.73
N LEU A 145 -4.84 13.58 0.78
CA LEU A 145 -4.42 12.42 0.00
C LEU A 145 -4.44 12.74 -1.49
N ASP A 146 -3.31 12.45 -2.16
CA ASP A 146 -3.23 12.42 -3.62
C ASP A 146 -3.42 10.99 -4.12
N GLY A 147 -4.40 10.76 -4.95
CA GLY A 147 -4.62 9.45 -5.57
C GLY A 147 -3.66 9.21 -6.72
N LEU A 148 -2.95 8.08 -6.68
CA LEU A 148 -1.93 7.70 -7.66
C LEU A 148 -2.38 6.58 -8.60
N SER A 149 -3.61 6.07 -8.46
CA SER A 149 -4.15 4.99 -9.28
C SER A 149 -5.18 5.55 -10.26
N PRO A 150 -4.83 5.71 -11.56
CA PRO A 150 -5.75 6.22 -12.58
C PRO A 150 -7.07 5.45 -12.61
N GLY A 151 -8.18 6.14 -12.80
CA GLY A 151 -9.53 5.56 -12.83
C GLY A 151 -10.06 5.09 -11.47
N LYS A 152 -9.21 4.80 -10.49
CA LYS A 152 -9.59 4.28 -9.17
C LYS A 152 -9.68 5.34 -8.08
N ASN A 153 -8.71 6.24 -8.00
CA ASN A 153 -8.65 7.30 -6.98
C ASN A 153 -8.04 8.62 -7.46
N SER A 154 -7.78 8.78 -8.75
CA SER A 154 -7.14 9.98 -9.31
C SER A 154 -7.89 11.29 -9.00
N ASN A 155 -9.18 11.22 -8.66
CA ASN A 155 -9.97 12.36 -8.22
C ASN A 155 -9.92 12.62 -6.70
N ALA A 156 -9.11 11.88 -5.94
CA ALA A 156 -9.10 11.98 -4.48
C ALA A 156 -8.95 13.42 -3.97
N ARG A 157 -8.00 14.19 -4.51
CA ARG A 157 -7.79 15.60 -4.13
C ARG A 157 -9.00 16.47 -4.49
N LYS A 158 -9.55 16.35 -5.71
CA LYS A 158 -10.75 17.09 -6.14
C LYS A 158 -11.96 16.74 -5.28
N ARG A 159 -12.08 15.49 -4.85
CA ARG A 159 -13.13 14.99 -3.97
C ARG A 159 -12.90 15.37 -2.51
N ALA A 160 -11.83 16.09 -2.16
CA ALA A 160 -11.43 16.42 -0.80
C ALA A 160 -11.31 15.19 0.11
N ILE A 161 -10.78 14.07 -0.41
CA ILE A 161 -10.51 12.87 0.38
C ILE A 161 -9.29 13.12 1.27
N VAL A 162 -9.51 12.98 2.57
CA VAL A 162 -8.50 13.23 3.60
C VAL A 162 -8.55 12.15 4.68
N VAL A 163 -7.46 11.95 5.41
CA VAL A 163 -7.49 11.20 6.68
C VAL A 163 -7.77 12.20 7.80
N HIS A 164 -8.74 11.90 8.67
CA HIS A 164 -9.12 12.78 9.78
C HIS A 164 -9.61 11.99 11.00
N GLY A 165 -9.69 12.63 12.16
CA GLY A 165 -10.29 12.07 13.35
C GLY A 165 -11.82 12.22 13.35
N ALA A 166 -12.53 11.22 13.90
CA ALA A 166 -13.97 11.30 14.10
C ALA A 166 -14.43 10.46 15.28
N ASP A 167 -15.42 10.96 16.04
CA ASP A 167 -15.97 10.26 17.20
C ASP A 167 -16.71 8.98 16.77
N TYR A 168 -17.33 9.01 15.58
CA TYR A 168 -18.02 7.86 15.00
C TYR A 168 -17.08 6.73 14.53
N ALA A 169 -15.76 6.94 14.54
CA ALA A 169 -14.75 5.94 14.22
C ALA A 169 -14.11 5.31 15.48
N SER A 170 -14.62 5.65 16.67
CA SER A 170 -14.07 5.25 17.96
C SER A 170 -14.57 3.88 18.43
N PRO A 171 -13.81 3.17 19.31
CA PRO A 171 -14.28 1.98 20.01
C PRO A 171 -15.58 2.23 20.80
N ARG A 172 -15.73 3.42 21.40
CA ARG A 172 -16.95 3.81 22.13
C ARG A 172 -18.19 3.83 21.21
N HIS A 173 -18.02 4.36 19.99
CA HIS A 173 -19.10 4.35 19.01
C HIS A 173 -19.46 2.90 18.60
N LEU A 174 -18.43 2.07 18.39
CA LEU A 174 -18.59 0.65 18.06
C LEU A 174 -19.38 -0.09 19.15
N GLN A 175 -19.02 0.11 20.43
CA GLN A 175 -19.73 -0.49 21.56
C GLN A 175 -21.21 -0.07 21.66
N LYS A 176 -21.52 1.17 21.27
CA LYS A 176 -22.89 1.71 21.36
C LYS A 176 -23.77 1.28 20.19
N PHE A 177 -23.22 1.06 18.99
CA PHE A 177 -23.97 0.88 17.75
C PHE A 177 -23.63 -0.40 16.98
N ASP A 178 -22.78 -1.27 17.52
CA ASP A 178 -22.27 -2.52 16.91
C ASP A 178 -21.60 -2.34 15.54
N LYS A 179 -21.28 -1.09 15.17
CA LYS A 179 -20.56 -0.71 13.95
C LYS A 179 -19.94 0.67 14.09
N LEU A 180 -18.93 0.96 13.28
CA LEU A 180 -18.46 2.34 13.14
C LEU A 180 -19.45 3.17 12.32
N GLY A 181 -19.50 4.48 12.60
CA GLY A 181 -20.11 5.43 11.69
C GLY A 181 -19.36 5.52 10.36
N ARG A 182 -19.89 6.29 9.42
CA ARG A 182 -19.41 6.35 8.05
C ARG A 182 -19.19 7.79 7.59
N SER A 183 -18.11 8.00 6.82
CA SER A 183 -17.76 9.29 6.23
C SER A 183 -18.46 9.53 4.89
N TRP A 184 -18.05 10.58 4.19
CA TRP A 184 -18.43 10.83 2.79
C TRP A 184 -17.35 10.34 1.81
N GLY A 185 -16.58 9.33 2.20
CA GLY A 185 -15.53 8.69 1.41
C GLY A 185 -14.15 8.72 2.06
N CYS A 186 -13.91 9.62 3.02
CA CYS A 186 -12.66 9.76 3.74
C CYS A 186 -12.40 8.55 4.67
N PRO A 187 -11.16 8.10 4.82
CA PRO A 187 -10.76 7.25 5.94
C PRO A 187 -10.79 8.08 7.22
N ALA A 188 -11.68 7.72 8.17
CA ALA A 188 -11.77 8.40 9.46
C ALA A 188 -11.26 7.49 10.58
N LEU A 189 -10.39 8.03 11.44
CA LEU A 189 -9.74 7.36 12.57
C LEU A 189 -10.43 7.69 13.89
N PRO A 190 -10.26 6.88 14.95
CA PRO A 190 -10.58 7.30 16.30
C PRO A 190 -9.93 8.65 16.61
N ARG A 191 -10.72 9.60 17.11
CA ARG A 191 -10.27 11.00 17.32
C ARG A 191 -9.07 11.07 18.24
N GLU A 192 -9.05 10.30 19.30
CA GLU A 192 -7.98 10.25 20.31
C GLU A 192 -6.63 9.79 19.74
N GLN A 193 -6.64 9.00 18.65
CA GLN A 193 -5.42 8.49 18.02
C GLN A 193 -5.04 9.25 16.74
N SER A 194 -5.98 10.01 16.18
CA SER A 194 -5.83 10.58 14.84
C SER A 194 -4.64 11.52 14.73
N ARG A 195 -4.48 12.49 15.68
CA ARG A 195 -3.39 13.47 15.62
C ARG A 195 -2.02 12.80 15.62
N ALA A 196 -1.78 11.88 16.56
CA ALA A 196 -0.51 11.18 16.66
C ALA A 196 -0.23 10.30 15.42
N CYS A 197 -1.25 9.58 14.93
CA CYS A 197 -1.14 8.79 13.72
C CYS A 197 -0.81 9.65 12.49
N LEU A 198 -1.46 10.80 12.31
CA LEU A 198 -1.24 11.70 11.19
C LEU A 198 0.15 12.36 11.21
N LEU A 199 0.72 12.64 12.37
CA LEU A 199 2.09 13.13 12.50
C LEU A 199 3.13 12.13 11.97
N TYR A 200 2.91 10.83 12.20
CA TYR A 200 3.77 9.80 11.62
C TYR A 200 3.62 9.70 10.10
N THR A 201 2.39 9.80 9.60
CA THR A 201 2.07 9.57 8.19
C THR A 201 2.20 10.81 7.31
N SER A 202 2.25 12.02 7.89
CA SER A 202 2.43 13.26 7.14
C SER A 202 3.84 13.35 6.53
N PRO A 203 3.99 13.96 5.34
CA PRO A 203 5.29 14.07 4.66
C PRO A 203 6.22 15.11 5.29
N SER A 204 5.70 16.08 6.07
CA SER A 204 6.48 17.15 6.66
C SER A 204 6.71 16.95 8.16
N PRO A 205 7.96 17.13 8.65
CA PRO A 205 8.23 17.15 10.09
C PRO A 205 7.65 18.38 10.81
N ARG A 206 7.31 19.44 10.05
CA ARG A 206 6.80 20.71 10.60
C ARG A 206 5.28 20.72 10.82
N ASP A 207 4.57 19.70 10.31
CA ASP A 207 3.11 19.63 10.41
C ASP A 207 2.60 19.27 11.82
N GLY A 208 3.49 19.26 12.81
CA GLY A 208 3.18 18.92 14.19
C GLY A 208 3.43 20.01 15.22
N LEU A 209 3.86 21.19 14.78
CA LEU A 209 4.09 22.36 15.65
C LEU A 209 2.92 23.31 15.59
#